data_3aafdb52d3d81ee64cf5d4ba0aa3fa88
#
_entry.id   3aafdb52d3d81ee64cf5d4ba0aa3fa88
#
_cell.length_a   1.000
_cell.length_b   1.000
_cell.length_c   1.000
_cell.angle_alpha   90.00
_cell.angle_beta   90.00
_cell.angle_gamma   90.00
#
_symmetry.space_group_name_H-M   'P 1'
#
loop_
_entity.id
_entity.type
_entity.pdbx_description
1 polymer ?
#
loop_
_entity_poly.entity_id
_entity_poly.type
_entity_poly.pdbx_seq_one_letter_code
_entity_poly.pdbx_strand_id
1 'polypeptide(L)'
;MFLSGRLHLWRPLLRWGAGVGVAGLLSIAAVQAQAPQPSPPAVAAVSLPDEARAVDRAIRLGGPFAFAKDGIVFANRERLLPSQPRGFYREYTVPTPGARDRGGRRIVCGGAQPTAPVACYYTADHYSSFHRITP
;
A
#
# COMPACT_ATOMS: atom_id res chain seq x y z
N MET A 1 -78.87 19.32 -54.64
CA MET A 1 -79.32 20.41 -53.79
C MET A 1 -78.22 20.58 -52.72
N PHE A 2 -77.51 21.72 -52.74
CA PHE A 2 -76.49 22.24 -51.79
C PHE A 2 -75.25 21.38 -51.51
N LEU A 3 -74.23 21.46 -52.16
CA LEU A 3 -73.05 22.31 -52.30
C LEU A 3 -72.66 23.06 -51.03
N SER A 4 -71.57 22.67 -50.43
CA SER A 4 -70.67 23.58 -49.71
C SER A 4 -69.29 23.02 -49.67
N GLY A 5 -68.41 23.62 -50.46
CA GLY A 5 -67.00 23.39 -50.45
C GLY A 5 -66.36 23.96 -49.20
N ARG A 6 -65.35 23.28 -48.73
CA ARG A 6 -64.40 23.84 -47.75
C ARG A 6 -62.99 23.66 -48.26
N LEU A 7 -62.39 24.77 -48.59
CA LEU A 7 -60.94 24.89 -48.84
C LEU A 7 -60.15 24.49 -47.59
N HIS A 8 -59.32 23.51 -47.72
CA HIS A 8 -58.32 23.19 -46.72
C HIS A 8 -57.07 23.94 -47.07
N LEU A 9 -56.76 24.96 -46.26
CA LEU A 9 -55.51 25.68 -46.22
C LEU A 9 -54.47 24.76 -45.61
N TRP A 10 -53.51 24.32 -46.38
CA TRP A 10 -52.35 23.64 -45.91
C TRP A 10 -51.39 24.66 -45.29
N ARG A 11 -51.19 24.56 -43.98
CA ARG A 11 -50.13 25.27 -43.25
C ARG A 11 -48.91 24.35 -43.20
N PRO A 12 -47.72 24.79 -43.67
CA PRO A 12 -46.51 24.01 -43.44
C PRO A 12 -46.04 24.21 -42.00
N LEU A 13 -45.98 23.13 -41.24
CA LEU A 13 -45.35 23.11 -39.93
C LEU A 13 -43.82 23.15 -40.11
N LEU A 14 -43.24 24.27 -39.80
CA LEU A 14 -41.77 24.41 -39.60
C LEU A 14 -41.35 23.50 -38.43
N ARG A 15 -40.70 22.38 -38.72
CA ARG A 15 -40.03 21.56 -37.70
C ARG A 15 -38.69 22.22 -37.37
N TRP A 16 -38.63 22.83 -36.21
CA TRP A 16 -37.41 23.27 -35.60
C TRP A 16 -36.67 22.04 -35.07
N GLY A 17 -35.59 21.67 -35.70
CA GLY A 17 -34.68 20.64 -35.20
C GLY A 17 -33.94 21.20 -34.01
N ALA A 18 -34.31 20.75 -32.81
CA ALA A 18 -33.51 20.95 -31.61
C ALA A 18 -32.25 20.08 -31.70
N GLY A 19 -31.13 20.68 -32.05
CA GLY A 19 -29.83 20.04 -31.96
C GLY A 19 -29.46 19.84 -30.48
N VAL A 20 -29.52 18.60 -30.02
CA VAL A 20 -28.99 18.21 -28.69
C VAL A 20 -27.47 18.16 -28.83
N GLY A 21 -26.82 19.24 -28.45
CA GLY A 21 -25.38 19.26 -28.29
C GLY A 21 -24.98 18.40 -27.08
N VAL A 22 -24.43 17.23 -27.35
CA VAL A 22 -23.79 16.40 -26.32
C VAL A 22 -22.48 17.08 -25.94
N ALA A 23 -22.50 17.89 -24.88
CA ALA A 23 -21.29 18.40 -24.24
C ALA A 23 -20.58 17.22 -23.55
N GLY A 24 -19.56 16.65 -24.20
CA GLY A 24 -18.70 15.65 -23.61
C GLY A 24 -17.91 16.27 -22.45
N LEU A 25 -18.25 15.93 -21.24
CA LEU A 25 -17.45 16.24 -20.06
C LEU A 25 -16.21 15.36 -20.10
N LEU A 26 -15.10 15.90 -20.54
CA LEU A 26 -13.77 15.34 -20.37
C LEU A 26 -13.42 15.38 -18.87
N SER A 27 -13.68 14.28 -18.18
CA SER A 27 -13.21 14.10 -16.81
C SER A 27 -11.70 13.93 -16.84
N ILE A 28 -10.98 15.00 -16.54
CA ILE A 28 -9.54 14.94 -16.28
C ILE A 28 -9.38 14.28 -14.92
N ALA A 29 -9.05 12.99 -14.90
CA ALA A 29 -8.63 12.31 -13.69
C ALA A 29 -7.32 12.96 -13.22
N ALA A 30 -7.40 13.78 -12.18
CA ALA A 30 -6.21 14.33 -11.54
C ALA A 30 -5.46 13.16 -10.90
N VAL A 31 -4.31 12.79 -11.47
CA VAL A 31 -3.35 11.90 -10.84
C VAL A 31 -2.78 12.66 -9.64
N GLN A 32 -3.30 12.37 -8.45
CA GLN A 32 -2.75 12.89 -7.23
C GLN A 32 -1.41 12.19 -6.97
N ALA A 33 -0.32 12.90 -7.20
CA ALA A 33 0.99 12.46 -6.76
C ALA A 33 0.96 12.38 -5.23
N GLN A 34 1.04 11.14 -4.69
CA GLN A 34 1.19 10.94 -3.26
C GLN A 34 2.51 11.56 -2.81
N ALA A 35 2.44 12.47 -1.83
CA ALA A 35 3.63 13.01 -1.20
C ALA A 35 4.48 11.84 -0.67
N PRO A 36 5.83 11.90 -0.77
CA PRO A 36 6.70 10.88 -0.22
C PRO A 36 6.38 10.67 1.27
N GLN A 37 6.03 9.45 1.65
CA GLN A 37 5.85 9.14 3.06
C GLN A 37 7.21 9.24 3.75
N PRO A 38 7.30 9.88 4.94
CA PRO A 38 8.55 9.93 5.67
C PRO A 38 9.03 8.52 5.97
N SER A 39 10.24 8.21 5.54
CA SER A 39 10.87 6.93 5.85
C SER A 39 11.33 6.92 7.31
N PRO A 40 11.23 5.79 8.03
CA PRO A 40 11.79 5.65 9.37
C PRO A 40 13.25 6.06 9.43
N PRO A 41 13.74 6.60 10.58
CA PRO A 41 15.15 6.92 10.76
C PRO A 41 16.01 5.69 10.53
N ALA A 42 17.23 5.89 10.05
CA ALA A 42 18.17 4.82 9.79
C ALA A 42 18.92 4.39 11.06
N VAL A 43 19.27 3.11 11.13
CA VAL A 43 20.21 2.53 12.10
C VAL A 43 21.18 1.62 11.35
N ALA A 44 22.48 1.76 11.63
CA ALA A 44 23.46 0.86 11.04
C ALA A 44 23.32 -0.55 11.60
N ALA A 45 23.43 -1.57 10.75
CA ALA A 45 23.31 -2.96 11.16
C ALA A 45 24.28 -3.33 12.30
N VAL A 46 25.49 -2.77 12.30
CA VAL A 46 26.49 -2.99 13.34
C VAL A 46 26.08 -2.42 14.71
N SER A 47 25.18 -1.45 14.73
CA SER A 47 24.67 -0.82 15.96
C SER A 47 23.45 -1.53 16.55
N LEU A 48 22.92 -2.53 15.86
CA LEU A 48 21.81 -3.35 16.37
C LEU A 48 22.28 -4.26 17.51
N PRO A 49 21.37 -4.64 18.43
CA PRO A 49 21.65 -5.72 19.38
C PRO A 49 22.11 -7.00 18.68
N ASP A 50 22.94 -7.79 19.35
CA ASP A 50 23.49 -9.03 18.78
C ASP A 50 22.40 -10.00 18.29
N GLU A 51 21.30 -10.09 19.04
CA GLU A 51 20.15 -10.92 18.68
C GLU A 51 19.50 -10.44 17.38
N ALA A 52 19.37 -9.12 17.19
CA ALA A 52 18.82 -8.55 15.97
C ALA A 52 19.75 -8.81 14.77
N ARG A 53 21.05 -8.68 14.95
CA ARG A 53 22.02 -9.02 13.90
C ARG A 53 21.98 -10.49 13.52
N ALA A 54 21.81 -11.37 14.51
CA ALA A 54 21.65 -12.80 14.26
C ALA A 54 20.39 -13.11 13.45
N VAL A 55 19.25 -12.46 13.77
CA VAL A 55 17.99 -12.62 13.02
C VAL A 55 18.12 -12.05 11.62
N ASP A 56 18.74 -10.88 11.42
CA ASP A 56 18.96 -10.32 10.08
C ASP A 56 19.76 -11.28 9.18
N ARG A 57 20.81 -11.91 9.73
CA ARG A 57 21.56 -12.95 9.00
C ARG A 57 20.69 -14.18 8.70
N ALA A 58 19.88 -14.65 9.68
CA ALA A 58 19.00 -15.79 9.47
C ALA A 58 17.96 -15.54 8.39
N ILE A 59 17.39 -14.32 8.30
CA ILE A 59 16.47 -13.94 7.23
C ILE A 59 17.12 -14.15 5.87
N ARG A 60 18.34 -13.70 5.67
CA ARG A 60 19.07 -13.83 4.39
C ARG A 60 19.47 -15.27 4.06
N LEU A 61 19.58 -16.11 5.06
CA LEU A 61 19.87 -17.54 4.91
C LEU A 61 18.60 -18.40 4.78
N GLY A 62 17.41 -17.85 5.01
CA GLY A 62 16.16 -18.60 4.97
C GLY A 62 15.84 -19.36 6.27
N GLY A 63 16.47 -18.99 7.36
CA GLY A 63 16.30 -19.61 8.67
C GLY A 63 17.56 -20.35 9.15
N PRO A 64 17.47 -21.17 10.20
CA PRO A 64 16.25 -21.49 10.95
C PRO A 64 15.74 -20.33 11.80
N PHE A 65 14.43 -20.32 12.10
CA PHE A 65 13.79 -19.31 12.95
C PHE A 65 13.28 -19.96 14.24
N ALA A 66 13.36 -19.20 15.34
CA ALA A 66 13.03 -19.72 16.67
C ALA A 66 11.53 -19.79 16.96
N PHE A 67 10.72 -19.00 16.25
CA PHE A 67 9.29 -18.89 16.55
C PHE A 67 8.45 -19.24 15.32
N ALA A 68 7.33 -19.95 15.56
CA ALA A 68 6.42 -20.37 14.49
C ALA A 68 5.81 -19.19 13.70
N LYS A 69 5.74 -18.01 14.29
CA LYS A 69 5.25 -16.79 13.63
C LYS A 69 6.32 -16.05 12.79
N ASP A 70 7.55 -16.49 12.81
CA ASP A 70 8.58 -15.85 12.02
C ASP A 70 8.36 -16.08 10.53
N GLY A 71 8.48 -15.02 9.74
CA GLY A 71 8.23 -15.04 8.30
C GLY A 71 6.77 -14.84 7.88
N ILE A 72 5.83 -14.65 8.82
CA ILE A 72 4.45 -14.32 8.45
C ILE A 72 4.34 -12.91 7.87
N VAL A 73 3.27 -12.67 7.11
CA VAL A 73 3.00 -11.37 6.51
C VAL A 73 2.72 -10.33 7.59
N PHE A 74 3.44 -9.20 7.51
CA PHE A 74 3.19 -8.01 8.31
C PHE A 74 2.31 -7.03 7.53
N ALA A 75 1.16 -6.66 8.08
CA ALA A 75 0.13 -5.92 7.35
C ALA A 75 0.37 -4.40 7.27
N ASN A 76 1.33 -3.84 8.03
CA ASN A 76 1.61 -2.40 8.10
C ASN A 76 0.35 -1.52 8.32
N ARG A 77 -0.54 -1.96 9.20
CA ARG A 77 -1.85 -1.30 9.43
C ARG A 77 -1.71 0.13 9.90
N GLU A 78 -0.72 0.40 10.75
CA GLU A 78 -0.44 1.74 11.27
C GLU A 78 0.29 2.63 10.25
N ARG A 79 0.66 2.08 9.09
CA ARG A 79 1.34 2.80 8.00
C ARG A 79 2.63 3.50 8.42
N LEU A 80 3.35 2.93 9.39
CA LEU A 80 4.65 3.45 9.84
C LEU A 80 5.79 3.10 8.88
N LEU A 81 5.62 2.07 8.06
CA LEU A 81 6.51 1.73 6.97
C LEU A 81 5.96 2.26 5.63
N PRO A 82 6.83 2.46 4.63
CA PRO A 82 6.38 2.84 3.29
C PRO A 82 5.26 1.95 2.77
N SER A 83 4.27 2.55 2.09
CA SER A 83 3.13 1.82 1.55
C SER A 83 3.59 0.85 0.46
N GLN A 84 3.19 -0.42 0.60
CA GLN A 84 3.53 -1.50 -0.32
C GLN A 84 2.33 -2.45 -0.48
N PRO A 85 2.26 -3.24 -1.56
CA PRO A 85 1.22 -4.25 -1.72
C PRO A 85 1.20 -5.26 -0.57
N ARG A 86 0.02 -5.83 -0.32
CA ARG A 86 -0.15 -6.88 0.68
C ARG A 86 0.80 -8.05 0.40
N GLY A 87 1.45 -8.55 1.46
CA GLY A 87 2.42 -9.64 1.36
C GLY A 87 3.86 -9.20 1.10
N PHE A 88 4.08 -7.90 0.85
CA PHE A 88 5.42 -7.37 0.64
C PHE A 88 6.28 -7.46 1.90
N TYR A 89 5.70 -7.16 3.08
CA TYR A 89 6.40 -7.21 4.36
C TYR A 89 6.19 -8.53 5.08
N ARG A 90 7.26 -9.03 5.73
CA ARG A 90 7.26 -10.16 6.64
C ARG A 90 7.92 -9.79 7.94
N GLU A 91 7.42 -10.34 9.06
CA GLU A 91 7.94 -10.07 10.39
C GLU A 91 8.72 -11.25 10.94
N TYR A 92 9.72 -10.92 11.76
CA TYR A 92 10.59 -11.89 12.42
C TYR A 92 10.83 -11.46 13.86
N THR A 93 10.81 -12.40 14.78
CA THR A 93 11.06 -12.15 16.19
C THR A 93 12.54 -11.96 16.45
N VAL A 94 12.89 -10.89 17.15
CA VAL A 94 14.20 -10.71 17.75
C VAL A 94 14.09 -11.09 19.22
N PRO A 95 14.77 -12.16 19.68
CA PRO A 95 14.71 -12.56 21.07
C PRO A 95 15.10 -11.43 22.01
N THR A 96 14.37 -11.30 23.12
CA THR A 96 14.72 -10.38 24.19
C THR A 96 15.37 -11.20 25.32
N PRO A 97 16.64 -10.97 25.66
CA PRO A 97 17.31 -11.69 26.72
C PRO A 97 16.50 -11.65 28.04
N GLY A 98 16.29 -12.80 28.67
CA GLY A 98 15.55 -12.91 29.91
C GLY A 98 14.02 -12.85 29.79
N ALA A 99 13.44 -12.59 28.60
CA ALA A 99 12.02 -12.63 28.40
C ALA A 99 11.48 -14.07 28.37
N ARG A 100 10.33 -14.28 29.00
CA ARG A 100 9.65 -15.60 29.02
C ARG A 100 8.77 -15.83 27.79
N ASP A 101 8.51 -14.77 27.01
CA ASP A 101 7.70 -14.78 25.81
C ASP A 101 8.50 -14.25 24.61
N ARG A 102 7.80 -13.96 23.50
CA ARG A 102 8.43 -13.38 22.30
C ARG A 102 9.04 -11.97 22.51
N GLY A 103 8.67 -11.28 23.60
CA GLY A 103 9.02 -9.88 23.80
C GLY A 103 8.47 -8.96 22.71
N GLY A 104 8.92 -7.69 22.71
CA GLY A 104 8.45 -6.66 21.78
C GLY A 104 9.34 -6.41 20.56
N ARG A 105 10.52 -7.02 20.51
CA ARG A 105 11.50 -6.75 19.45
C ARG A 105 11.19 -7.54 18.17
N ARG A 106 11.25 -6.85 17.02
CA ARG A 106 11.02 -7.47 15.70
C ARG A 106 11.96 -6.89 14.64
N ILE A 107 12.18 -7.67 13.59
CA ILE A 107 12.62 -7.16 12.29
C ILE A 107 11.47 -7.37 11.31
N VAL A 108 11.16 -6.35 10.53
CA VAL A 108 10.22 -6.40 9.42
C VAL A 108 10.98 -6.14 8.14
N CYS A 109 10.99 -7.10 7.25
CA CYS A 109 11.67 -6.99 5.96
C CYS A 109 10.67 -7.02 4.82
N GLY A 110 10.94 -6.24 3.78
CA GLY A 110 10.12 -6.16 2.57
C GLY A 110 10.88 -6.53 1.31
N GLY A 111 10.20 -7.15 0.38
CA GLY A 111 10.74 -7.53 -0.91
C GLY A 111 9.97 -8.68 -1.55
N ALA A 112 10.27 -8.94 -2.84
CA ALA A 112 9.66 -10.03 -3.58
C ALA A 112 10.08 -11.41 -3.05
N GLN A 113 11.31 -11.52 -2.54
CA GLN A 113 11.85 -12.76 -2.00
C GLN A 113 12.26 -12.57 -0.53
N PRO A 114 11.80 -13.43 0.39
CA PRO A 114 12.11 -13.30 1.81
C PRO A 114 13.61 -13.30 2.12
N THR A 115 14.42 -14.06 1.38
CA THR A 115 15.86 -14.18 1.59
C THR A 115 16.69 -13.09 0.93
N ALA A 116 16.05 -12.27 0.08
CA ALA A 116 16.69 -11.14 -0.59
C ALA A 116 15.85 -9.85 -0.39
N PRO A 117 15.65 -9.42 0.87
CA PRO A 117 14.85 -8.25 1.13
C PRO A 117 15.51 -6.97 0.59
N VAL A 118 14.68 -6.07 0.06
CA VAL A 118 15.15 -4.75 -0.43
C VAL A 118 15.21 -3.70 0.68
N ALA A 119 14.50 -3.90 1.78
CA ALA A 119 14.55 -3.06 2.96
C ALA A 119 14.16 -3.86 4.20
N CYS A 120 14.87 -3.63 5.30
CA CYS A 120 14.55 -4.18 6.61
C CYS A 120 14.46 -3.06 7.65
N TYR A 121 13.59 -3.26 8.63
CA TYR A 121 13.31 -2.31 9.69
C TYR A 121 13.31 -3.02 11.04
N TYR A 122 13.97 -2.40 12.02
CA TYR A 122 14.02 -2.87 13.40
C TYR A 122 13.02 -2.09 14.26
N THR A 123 12.32 -2.79 15.15
CA THR A 123 11.51 -2.21 16.21
C THR A 123 11.86 -2.86 17.54
N ALA A 124 11.99 -2.04 18.59
CA ALA A 124 12.21 -2.51 19.95
C ALA A 124 10.94 -2.44 20.82
N ASP A 125 9.88 -1.80 20.33
CA ASP A 125 8.68 -1.39 21.08
C ASP A 125 7.37 -1.94 20.50
N HIS A 126 7.43 -3.16 19.99
CA HIS A 126 6.26 -3.87 19.45
C HIS A 126 5.51 -3.07 18.38
N TYR A 127 6.25 -2.62 17.35
CA TYR A 127 5.78 -1.90 16.17
C TYR A 127 5.35 -0.44 16.41
N SER A 128 5.61 0.14 17.57
CA SER A 128 5.26 1.56 17.84
C SER A 128 6.21 2.52 17.11
N SER A 129 7.45 2.11 16.92
CA SER A 129 8.43 2.84 16.12
C SER A 129 9.32 1.88 15.33
N PHE A 130 9.91 2.38 14.26
CA PHE A 130 10.81 1.61 13.41
C PHE A 130 12.09 2.39 13.09
N HIS A 131 13.16 1.65 12.87
CA HIS A 131 14.42 2.17 12.34
C HIS A 131 14.79 1.34 11.11
N ARG A 132 15.07 2.01 9.99
CA ARG A 132 15.53 1.33 8.78
C ARG A 132 16.93 0.81 8.99
N ILE A 133 17.15 -0.48 8.80
CA ILE A 133 18.47 -1.10 8.89
C ILE A 133 19.27 -0.74 7.63
N THR A 134 20.45 -0.18 7.82
CA THR A 134 21.41 0.11 6.75
C THR A 134 22.67 -0.73 6.94
N PRO A 135 23.40 -1.03 5.86
CA PRO A 135 24.67 -1.76 5.92
C PRO A 135 25.68 -1.17 6.91
#